data_5bf1620c9d1c80c293e291ab5b5dedd8
#
_entry.id   5bf1620c9d1c80c293e291ab5b5dedd8
#
_cell.length_a   1.000
_cell.length_b   1.000
_cell.length_c   1.000
_cell.angle_alpha   90.00
_cell.angle_beta   90.00
_cell.angle_gamma   90.00
#
_symmetry.space_group_name_H-M   'P 1'
#
loop_
_entity.id
_entity.type
_entity.pdbx_description
1 polymer ?
#
loop_
_entity_poly.entity_id
_entity_poly.type
_entity_poly.pdbx_seq_one_letter_code
_entity_poly.pdbx_strand_id
1 'polypeptide(L)'
;MKTITTDWELIPYSEAWSRQTEWFDALVHAKQNGESYENRIIFCEHPHVYTLGRSGKENNMLLGEEQLKTIGATLYHIDRGGDITYHGPGQLVCYPILNLEEFGLGLKEYVHLLEEAVIRVCASYGVVAGRLEKATGVWLEGDTSRARKICAIGVLSLIHISEPTRHLRIS
;
A
#
# COMPACT_ATOMS: atom_id res chain seq x y z
N MET A 1 -9.91 -21.20 -2.52
CA MET A 1 -9.28 -19.88 -2.25
C MET A 1 -9.79 -19.38 -0.92
N LYS A 2 -8.92 -19.07 0.03
CA LYS A 2 -9.26 -18.52 1.34
C LYS A 2 -8.59 -17.16 1.51
N THR A 3 -9.35 -16.15 1.89
CA THR A 3 -8.83 -14.82 2.21
C THR A 3 -9.12 -14.52 3.69
N ILE A 4 -8.11 -14.14 4.42
CA ILE A 4 -8.19 -13.77 5.83
C ILE A 4 -8.05 -12.25 5.95
N THR A 5 -8.95 -11.63 6.69
CA THR A 5 -8.88 -10.23 7.05
C THR A 5 -8.43 -10.11 8.50
N THR A 6 -7.45 -9.26 8.76
CA THR A 6 -6.89 -9.03 10.10
C THR A 6 -6.76 -7.53 10.34
N ASP A 7 -7.04 -7.10 11.54
CA ASP A 7 -6.74 -5.75 12.01
C ASP A 7 -5.57 -5.82 13.02
N TRP A 8 -4.53 -5.02 12.77
CA TRP A 8 -3.37 -4.90 13.66
C TRP A 8 -3.45 -3.67 14.56
N GLU A 9 -4.55 -2.92 14.47
CA GLU A 9 -4.72 -1.67 15.21
C GLU A 9 -3.56 -0.70 14.99
N LEU A 10 -3.06 -0.05 16.04
CA LEU A 10 -1.89 0.82 15.97
C LEU A 10 -0.61 0.00 16.15
N ILE A 11 0.15 -0.15 15.07
CA ILE A 11 1.36 -0.98 15.05
C ILE A 11 2.58 -0.19 14.54
N PRO A 12 3.79 -0.33 15.14
CA PRO A 12 5.03 0.23 14.60
C PRO A 12 5.28 -0.23 13.16
N TYR A 13 5.71 0.69 12.30
CA TYR A 13 5.93 0.39 10.88
C TYR A 13 6.94 -0.75 10.66
N SER A 14 8.03 -0.78 11.42
CA SER A 14 9.04 -1.84 11.35
C SER A 14 8.47 -3.23 11.64
N GLU A 15 7.59 -3.33 12.62
CA GLU A 15 6.94 -4.59 12.98
C GLU A 15 5.95 -5.02 11.89
N ALA A 16 5.12 -4.10 11.40
CA ALA A 16 4.21 -4.36 10.29
C ALA A 16 4.99 -4.79 9.03
N TRP A 17 6.11 -4.15 8.74
CA TRP A 17 6.97 -4.50 7.61
C TRP A 17 7.55 -5.91 7.75
N SER A 18 8.08 -6.25 8.93
CA SER A 18 8.61 -7.60 9.18
C SER A 18 7.54 -8.69 8.98
N ARG A 19 6.35 -8.50 9.58
CA ARG A 19 5.22 -9.44 9.42
C ARG A 19 4.75 -9.57 7.97
N GLN A 20 4.66 -8.45 7.24
CA GLN A 20 4.30 -8.46 5.82
C GLN A 20 5.32 -9.22 4.98
N THR A 21 6.62 -9.03 5.24
CA THR A 21 7.69 -9.71 4.51
C THR A 21 7.61 -11.21 4.74
N GLU A 22 7.47 -11.65 5.98
CA GLU A 22 7.30 -13.07 6.33
C GLU A 22 6.11 -13.70 5.59
N TRP A 23 4.96 -13.05 5.61
CA TRP A 23 3.76 -13.60 4.93
C TRP A 23 3.86 -13.56 3.42
N PHE A 24 4.51 -12.54 2.88
CA PHE A 24 4.76 -12.45 1.45
C PHE A 24 5.71 -13.55 0.99
N ASP A 25 6.82 -13.78 1.70
CA ASP A 25 7.79 -14.81 1.38
C ASP A 25 7.17 -16.22 1.52
N ALA A 26 6.34 -16.43 2.54
CA ALA A 26 5.59 -17.69 2.72
C ALA A 26 4.63 -17.95 1.55
N LEU A 27 3.91 -16.90 1.07
CA LEU A 27 3.03 -17.03 -0.10
C LEU A 27 3.83 -17.36 -1.36
N VAL A 28 4.96 -16.70 -1.58
CA VAL A 28 5.84 -16.95 -2.73
C VAL A 28 6.36 -18.39 -2.70
N HIS A 29 6.87 -18.85 -1.55
CA HIS A 29 7.38 -20.19 -1.36
C HIS A 29 6.31 -21.26 -1.59
N ALA A 30 5.15 -21.12 -0.96
CA ALA A 30 4.03 -22.04 -1.13
C ALA A 30 3.60 -22.15 -2.61
N LYS A 31 3.53 -21.00 -3.30
CA LYS A 31 3.20 -20.97 -4.72
C LYS A 31 4.23 -21.71 -5.57
N GLN A 32 5.53 -21.53 -5.33
CA GLN A 32 6.59 -22.21 -6.07
C GLN A 32 6.55 -23.73 -5.89
N ASN A 33 6.12 -24.19 -4.72
CA ASN A 33 6.04 -25.62 -4.39
C ASN A 33 4.67 -26.25 -4.67
N GLY A 34 3.70 -25.49 -5.18
CA GLY A 34 2.34 -25.98 -5.39
C GLY A 34 1.57 -26.27 -4.10
N GLU A 35 1.98 -25.65 -3.00
CA GLU A 35 1.37 -25.76 -1.68
C GLU A 35 0.18 -24.80 -1.53
N SER A 36 -0.72 -25.10 -0.61
CA SER A 36 -1.82 -24.20 -0.28
C SER A 36 -1.34 -23.01 0.55
N TYR A 37 -1.86 -21.83 0.28
CA TYR A 37 -1.60 -20.60 1.02
C TYR A 37 -2.88 -19.81 1.24
N GLU A 38 -2.81 -18.81 2.11
CA GLU A 38 -3.92 -17.93 2.43
C GLU A 38 -3.62 -16.52 1.92
N ASN A 39 -4.56 -15.98 1.14
CA ASN A 39 -4.56 -14.56 0.82
C ASN A 39 -4.88 -13.74 2.07
N ARG A 40 -4.24 -12.59 2.26
CA ARG A 40 -4.42 -11.75 3.44
C ARG A 40 -4.73 -10.32 3.08
N ILE A 41 -5.65 -9.73 3.83
CA ILE A 41 -5.94 -8.28 3.81
C ILE A 41 -5.77 -7.79 5.24
N ILE A 42 -4.81 -6.91 5.45
CA ILE A 42 -4.47 -6.40 6.77
C ILE A 42 -4.84 -4.92 6.83
N PHE A 43 -5.55 -4.54 7.87
CA PHE A 43 -5.79 -3.15 8.22
C PHE A 43 -4.96 -2.77 9.43
N CYS A 44 -4.47 -1.55 9.48
CA CYS A 44 -3.76 -1.00 10.63
C CYS A 44 -3.67 0.52 10.56
N GLU A 45 -3.19 1.11 11.65
CA GLU A 45 -2.63 2.46 11.71
C GLU A 45 -1.16 2.40 12.10
N HIS A 46 -0.42 3.46 11.81
CA HIS A 46 0.98 3.58 12.24
C HIS A 46 1.19 4.83 13.10
N PRO A 47 2.14 4.81 14.04
CA PRO A 47 2.74 6.03 14.55
C PRO A 47 3.32 6.88 13.41
N HIS A 48 3.68 8.13 13.69
CA HIS A 48 4.23 9.02 12.67
C HIS A 48 5.45 8.41 11.96
N VAL A 49 5.31 8.11 10.67
CA VAL A 49 6.36 7.52 9.85
C VAL A 49 6.34 8.05 8.43
N TYR A 50 7.51 8.31 7.90
CA TYR A 50 7.73 8.59 6.50
C TYR A 50 8.39 7.38 5.83
N THR A 51 7.93 7.04 4.63
CA THR A 51 8.54 6.00 3.80
C THR A 51 9.00 6.61 2.48
N LEU A 52 10.26 6.39 2.13
CA LEU A 52 10.84 6.81 0.87
C LEU A 52 10.92 5.60 -0.06
N GLY A 53 10.21 5.66 -1.18
CA GLY A 53 10.18 4.60 -2.19
C GLY A 53 11.37 4.68 -3.15
N ARG A 54 11.47 3.74 -4.10
CA ARG A 54 12.56 3.65 -5.08
C ARG A 54 12.76 4.88 -5.95
N SER A 55 11.69 5.61 -6.24
CA SER A 55 11.74 6.86 -7.04
C SER A 55 11.89 8.09 -6.16
N GLY A 56 11.95 7.89 -4.84
CA GLY A 56 12.02 8.96 -3.86
C GLY A 56 13.38 9.64 -3.88
N LYS A 57 13.33 10.97 -3.85
CA LYS A 57 14.54 11.79 -3.67
C LYS A 57 14.51 12.35 -2.25
N GLU A 58 15.63 12.22 -1.54
CA GLU A 58 15.76 12.81 -0.19
C GLU A 58 15.45 14.31 -0.19
N ASN A 59 15.72 15.00 -1.30
CA ASN A 59 15.40 16.41 -1.48
C ASN A 59 13.88 16.72 -1.47
N ASN A 60 13.03 15.72 -1.63
CA ASN A 60 11.57 15.88 -1.50
C ASN A 60 11.12 15.82 -0.05
N MET A 61 12.03 15.42 0.87
CA MET A 61 11.80 15.46 2.30
C MET A 61 12.03 16.88 2.80
N LEU A 62 10.95 17.57 3.18
CA LEU A 62 11.02 18.95 3.67
C LEU A 62 11.49 19.06 5.12
N LEU A 63 11.52 17.93 5.85
CA LEU A 63 11.92 17.85 7.26
C LEU A 63 13.27 17.16 7.38
N GLY A 64 14.20 17.79 8.10
CA GLY A 64 15.47 17.16 8.47
C GLY A 64 15.31 16.17 9.63
N GLU A 65 16.35 15.36 9.89
CA GLU A 65 16.32 14.33 10.93
C GLU A 65 15.97 14.86 12.33
N GLU A 66 16.45 16.05 12.70
CA GLU A 66 16.15 16.67 13.99
C GLU A 66 14.68 17.07 14.11
N GLN A 67 14.09 17.57 13.03
CA GLN A 67 12.68 17.88 13.00
C GLN A 67 11.81 16.63 13.08
N LEU A 68 12.21 15.55 12.40
CA LEU A 68 11.54 14.25 12.51
C LEU A 68 11.55 13.74 13.95
N LYS A 69 12.69 13.80 14.62
CA LYS A 69 12.80 13.43 16.05
C LYS A 69 11.91 14.28 16.94
N THR A 70 11.82 15.57 16.67
CA THR A 70 11.00 16.50 17.46
C THR A 70 9.51 16.16 17.39
N ILE A 71 9.02 15.71 16.21
CA ILE A 71 7.62 15.31 16.02
C ILE A 71 7.39 13.82 16.29
N GLY A 72 8.41 13.09 16.77
CA GLY A 72 8.33 11.65 17.04
C GLY A 72 8.13 10.80 15.78
N ALA A 73 8.54 11.28 14.60
CA ALA A 73 8.44 10.56 13.35
C ALA A 73 9.72 9.81 13.01
N THR A 74 9.56 8.68 12.32
CA THR A 74 10.67 7.87 11.77
C THR A 74 10.68 7.92 10.25
N LEU A 75 11.85 7.70 9.64
CA LEU A 75 12.00 7.57 8.18
C LEU A 75 12.51 6.18 7.83
N TYR A 76 11.85 5.53 6.86
CA TYR A 76 12.28 4.24 6.29
C TYR A 76 12.49 4.35 4.79
N HIS A 77 13.59 3.76 4.31
CA HIS A 77 13.81 3.54 2.88
C HIS A 77 13.26 2.16 2.51
N ILE A 78 12.37 2.11 1.52
CA ILE A 78 11.63 0.90 1.18
C ILE A 78 11.58 0.67 -0.34
N ASP A 79 11.34 -0.57 -0.72
CA ASP A 79 11.38 -1.01 -2.12
C ASP A 79 10.08 -0.81 -2.91
N ARG A 80 9.05 -0.14 -2.35
CA ARG A 80 7.82 0.14 -3.11
C ARG A 80 8.04 1.15 -4.24
N GLY A 81 7.17 1.13 -5.22
CA GLY A 81 7.09 2.21 -6.22
C GLY A 81 6.64 3.54 -5.61
N GLY A 82 6.97 4.64 -6.28
CA GLY A 82 6.62 6.00 -5.87
C GLY A 82 7.71 6.71 -5.08
N ASP A 83 7.40 7.93 -4.64
CA ASP A 83 8.26 8.87 -3.95
C ASP A 83 8.11 8.72 -2.42
N ILE A 84 7.90 9.80 -1.71
CA ILE A 84 7.70 9.84 -0.26
C ILE A 84 6.23 9.61 0.09
N THR A 85 5.97 8.91 1.19
CA THR A 85 4.65 8.75 1.78
C THR A 85 4.74 8.93 3.28
N TYR A 86 3.74 9.59 3.85
CA TYR A 86 3.57 9.73 5.29
C TYR A 86 2.44 8.84 5.77
N HIS A 87 2.64 8.18 6.90
CA HIS A 87 1.59 7.52 7.68
C HIS A 87 1.58 8.06 9.10
N GLY A 88 0.41 8.13 9.71
CA GLY A 88 0.24 8.62 11.06
C GLY A 88 -1.11 8.23 11.66
N PRO A 89 -1.32 8.49 12.97
CA PRO A 89 -2.58 8.19 13.65
C PRO A 89 -3.78 8.80 12.95
N GLY A 90 -4.87 8.03 12.86
CA GLY A 90 -6.08 8.39 12.13
C GLY A 90 -6.02 8.13 10.62
N GLN A 91 -4.89 7.64 10.09
CA GLN A 91 -4.78 7.19 8.71
C GLN A 91 -4.89 5.67 8.64
N LEU A 92 -6.01 5.19 8.08
CA LEU A 92 -6.19 3.76 7.82
C LEU A 92 -5.24 3.30 6.72
N VAL A 93 -4.44 2.29 7.03
CA VAL A 93 -3.54 1.62 6.08
C VAL A 93 -4.08 0.23 5.80
N CYS A 94 -4.03 -0.18 4.54
CA CYS A 94 -4.43 -1.52 4.11
C CYS A 94 -3.27 -2.19 3.37
N TYR A 95 -2.90 -3.39 3.82
CA TYR A 95 -1.87 -4.23 3.20
C TYR A 95 -2.48 -5.52 2.65
N PRO A 96 -2.91 -5.56 1.39
CA PRO A 96 -3.31 -6.80 0.75
C PRO A 96 -2.07 -7.62 0.31
N ILE A 97 -1.99 -8.86 0.76
CA ILE A 97 -0.99 -9.85 0.34
C ILE A 97 -1.77 -10.96 -0.39
N LEU A 98 -1.83 -10.85 -1.71
CA LEU A 98 -2.74 -11.62 -2.54
C LEU A 98 -1.99 -12.27 -3.72
N ASN A 99 -2.39 -13.48 -4.07
CA ASN A 99 -2.04 -14.06 -5.37
C ASN A 99 -3.07 -13.65 -6.42
N LEU A 100 -2.74 -12.67 -7.24
CA LEU A 100 -3.67 -12.13 -8.24
C LEU A 100 -4.07 -13.14 -9.33
N GLU A 101 -3.26 -14.15 -9.58
CA GLU A 101 -3.59 -15.18 -10.56
C GLU A 101 -4.83 -15.98 -10.16
N GLU A 102 -5.02 -16.22 -8.85
CA GLU A 102 -6.23 -16.90 -8.35
C GLU A 102 -7.50 -16.09 -8.61
N PHE A 103 -7.36 -14.79 -8.74
CA PHE A 103 -8.48 -13.88 -9.04
C PHE A 103 -8.62 -13.60 -10.54
N GLY A 104 -7.71 -14.12 -11.38
CA GLY A 104 -7.66 -13.82 -12.81
C GLY A 104 -7.36 -12.34 -13.12
N LEU A 105 -6.72 -11.63 -12.19
CA LEU A 105 -6.49 -10.19 -12.28
C LEU A 105 -5.09 -9.85 -12.77
N GLY A 106 -5.03 -8.92 -13.74
CA GLY A 106 -3.81 -8.20 -14.06
C GLY A 106 -3.54 -7.07 -13.06
N LEU A 107 -2.27 -6.62 -12.99
CA LEU A 107 -1.86 -5.55 -12.06
C LEU A 107 -2.69 -4.26 -12.22
N LYS A 108 -2.92 -3.83 -13.46
CA LYS A 108 -3.68 -2.62 -13.76
C LYS A 108 -5.13 -2.71 -13.29
N GLU A 109 -5.75 -3.85 -13.55
CA GLU A 109 -7.13 -4.13 -13.14
C GLU A 109 -7.25 -4.19 -11.61
N TYR A 110 -6.29 -4.83 -10.96
CA TYR A 110 -6.22 -4.88 -9.51
C TYR A 110 -6.13 -3.48 -8.87
N VAL A 111 -5.23 -2.62 -9.35
CA VAL A 111 -5.14 -1.23 -8.87
C VAL A 111 -6.47 -0.50 -9.07
N HIS A 112 -7.12 -0.69 -10.23
CA HIS A 112 -8.43 -0.11 -10.50
C HIS A 112 -9.50 -0.58 -9.52
N LEU A 113 -9.51 -1.86 -9.15
CA LEU A 113 -10.43 -2.41 -8.16
C LEU A 113 -10.19 -1.86 -6.75
N LEU A 114 -8.93 -1.63 -6.37
CA LEU A 114 -8.60 -0.98 -5.10
C LEU A 114 -9.11 0.46 -5.06
N GLU A 115 -8.90 1.22 -6.13
CA GLU A 115 -9.44 2.57 -6.26
C GLU A 115 -10.98 2.56 -6.16
N GLU A 116 -11.63 1.62 -6.84
CA GLU A 116 -13.09 1.46 -6.79
C GLU A 116 -13.59 1.16 -5.37
N ALA A 117 -12.90 0.28 -4.64
CA ALA A 117 -13.27 -0.03 -3.27
C ALA A 117 -13.23 1.22 -2.39
N VAL A 118 -12.17 2.03 -2.49
CA VAL A 118 -12.05 3.27 -1.72
C VAL A 118 -13.08 4.31 -2.14
N ILE A 119 -13.37 4.44 -3.44
CA ILE A 119 -14.42 5.36 -3.95
C ILE A 119 -15.77 4.98 -3.34
N ARG A 120 -16.12 3.69 -3.28
CA ARG A 120 -17.35 3.22 -2.67
C ARG A 120 -17.41 3.49 -1.17
N VAL A 121 -16.30 3.29 -0.47
CA VAL A 121 -16.20 3.65 0.95
C VAL A 121 -16.43 5.15 1.13
N CYS A 122 -15.76 6.01 0.36
CA CYS A 122 -15.99 7.46 0.41
C CYS A 122 -17.46 7.81 0.18
N ALA A 123 -18.08 7.19 -0.83
CA ALA A 123 -19.49 7.44 -1.15
C ALA A 123 -20.44 7.04 0.00
N SER A 124 -20.13 5.98 0.75
CA SER A 124 -20.92 5.58 1.92
C SER A 124 -20.90 6.60 3.06
N TYR A 125 -19.87 7.46 3.08
CA TYR A 125 -19.77 8.61 4.00
C TYR A 125 -20.24 9.93 3.37
N GLY A 126 -20.84 9.89 2.19
CA GLY A 126 -21.31 11.10 1.48
C GLY A 126 -20.17 11.92 0.85
N VAL A 127 -18.97 11.35 0.74
CA VAL A 127 -17.79 12.00 0.15
C VAL A 127 -17.68 11.64 -1.33
N VAL A 128 -17.70 12.63 -2.20
CA VAL A 128 -17.50 12.44 -3.65
C VAL A 128 -16.00 12.34 -3.93
N ALA A 129 -15.56 11.17 -4.35
CA ALA A 129 -14.19 10.87 -4.70
C ALA A 129 -14.11 10.17 -6.06
N GLY A 130 -12.99 10.27 -6.73
CA GLY A 130 -12.79 9.68 -8.05
C GLY A 130 -11.34 9.42 -8.39
N ARG A 131 -11.11 9.01 -9.63
CA ARG A 131 -9.78 8.78 -10.20
C ARG A 131 -9.30 10.04 -10.91
N LEU A 132 -8.00 10.25 -10.92
CA LEU A 132 -7.35 11.29 -11.71
C LEU A 132 -6.50 10.61 -12.79
N GLU A 133 -6.65 11.04 -14.04
CA GLU A 133 -5.90 10.45 -15.16
C GLU A 133 -4.38 10.55 -14.92
N LYS A 134 -3.65 9.46 -15.14
CA LYS A 134 -2.19 9.32 -14.94
C LYS A 134 -1.70 9.51 -13.50
N ALA A 135 -2.60 9.53 -12.52
CA ALA A 135 -2.25 9.71 -11.11
C ALA A 135 -2.93 8.66 -10.22
N THR A 136 -2.28 7.50 -10.08
CA THR A 136 -2.77 6.38 -9.26
C THR A 136 -3.19 6.82 -7.87
N GLY A 137 -4.34 6.29 -7.41
CA GLY A 137 -4.96 6.60 -6.13
C GLY A 137 -6.34 7.24 -6.28
N VAL A 138 -6.95 7.60 -5.17
CA VAL A 138 -8.28 8.20 -5.14
C VAL A 138 -8.19 9.67 -4.74
N TRP A 139 -8.93 10.50 -5.43
CA TRP A 139 -8.84 11.95 -5.36
C TRP A 139 -10.17 12.60 -5.06
N LEU A 140 -10.12 13.69 -4.30
CA LEU A 140 -11.20 14.64 -4.14
C LEU A 140 -10.95 15.80 -5.08
N GLU A 141 -12.01 16.32 -5.71
CA GLU A 141 -11.95 17.49 -6.61
C GLU A 141 -10.88 17.33 -7.71
N GLY A 142 -10.69 16.10 -8.24
CA GLY A 142 -9.58 15.71 -9.12
C GLY A 142 -9.44 16.58 -10.39
N ASP A 143 -10.54 17.08 -10.92
CA ASP A 143 -10.57 17.90 -12.14
C ASP A 143 -10.42 19.41 -11.87
N THR A 144 -10.01 19.79 -10.67
CA THR A 144 -9.88 21.19 -10.27
C THR A 144 -8.47 21.51 -9.73
N SER A 145 -8.16 22.80 -9.62
CA SER A 145 -6.93 23.27 -8.96
C SER A 145 -6.86 22.94 -7.45
N ARG A 146 -7.94 22.41 -6.88
CA ARG A 146 -8.04 21.99 -5.48
C ARG A 146 -7.94 20.47 -5.31
N ALA A 147 -7.48 19.74 -6.34
CA ALA A 147 -7.33 18.32 -6.30
C ALA A 147 -6.52 17.85 -5.08
N ARG A 148 -7.08 16.94 -4.31
CA ARG A 148 -6.45 16.37 -3.09
C ARG A 148 -6.54 14.86 -3.12
N LYS A 149 -5.43 14.20 -2.90
CA LYS A 149 -5.40 12.74 -2.82
C LYS A 149 -5.91 12.27 -1.45
N ILE A 150 -7.01 11.50 -1.44
CA ILE A 150 -7.55 10.89 -0.21
C ILE A 150 -7.00 9.49 0.03
N CYS A 151 -6.60 8.78 -1.04
CA CYS A 151 -5.95 7.47 -0.92
C CYS A 151 -4.75 7.38 -1.86
N ALA A 152 -3.59 7.07 -1.31
CA ALA A 152 -2.40 6.69 -2.06
C ALA A 152 -2.36 5.17 -2.23
N ILE A 153 -2.00 4.70 -3.42
CA ILE A 153 -1.83 3.28 -3.72
C ILE A 153 -0.43 3.10 -4.30
N GLY A 154 0.41 2.37 -3.58
CA GLY A 154 1.72 1.95 -4.03
C GLY A 154 1.74 0.43 -4.18
N VAL A 155 2.29 -0.08 -5.28
CA VAL A 155 2.32 -1.52 -5.55
C VAL A 155 3.76 -1.96 -5.78
N LEU A 156 4.21 -2.99 -5.06
CA LEU A 156 5.43 -3.71 -5.37
C LEU A 156 5.06 -4.98 -6.15
N SER A 157 5.52 -5.08 -7.39
CA SER A 157 5.35 -6.27 -8.21
C SER A 157 6.70 -6.95 -8.41
N LEU A 158 6.81 -8.22 -8.01
CA LEU A 158 7.99 -9.04 -8.33
C LEU A 158 7.82 -9.65 -9.72
N ILE A 159 8.15 -8.90 -10.77
CA ILE A 159 8.07 -9.35 -12.17
C ILE A 159 9.36 -10.08 -12.63
N HIS A 160 10.39 -10.19 -11.80
CA HIS A 160 11.72 -10.67 -12.21
C HIS A 160 12.21 -11.93 -11.48
N ILE A 161 11.37 -12.97 -11.43
CA ILE A 161 11.89 -14.34 -11.31
C ILE A 161 11.27 -15.09 -12.48
N SER A 162 12.14 -15.71 -13.30
CA SER A 162 11.83 -16.44 -14.52
C SER A 162 10.58 -17.33 -14.37
N GLU A 163 9.49 -16.83 -14.90
CA GLU A 163 8.15 -17.36 -15.15
C GLU A 163 7.02 -16.48 -14.57
N PRO A 164 5.83 -16.44 -15.19
CA PRO A 164 4.88 -15.33 -15.02
C PRO A 164 4.09 -15.40 -13.71
N THR A 165 4.71 -15.05 -12.62
CA THR A 165 4.06 -14.97 -11.32
C THR A 165 4.09 -13.55 -10.79
N ARG A 166 2.93 -12.89 -10.80
CA ARG A 166 2.77 -11.52 -10.31
C ARG A 166 2.34 -11.54 -8.86
N HIS A 167 3.22 -11.12 -7.97
CA HIS A 167 2.91 -10.89 -6.56
C HIS A 167 2.85 -9.39 -6.27
N LEU A 168 1.93 -8.98 -5.42
CA LEU A 168 1.66 -7.59 -5.12
C LEU A 168 1.69 -7.36 -3.63
N ARG A 169 2.50 -6.39 -3.23
CA ARG A 169 2.49 -5.75 -1.92
C ARG A 169 2.11 -4.28 -2.10
N ILE A 170 1.18 -3.81 -1.31
CA ILE A 170 0.76 -2.41 -1.26
C ILE A 170 1.15 -1.85 0.10
N SER A 171 1.70 -0.70 0.11
CA SER A 171 1.91 0.12 1.30
C SER A 171 1.42 1.53 1.02
#